data_2bcd924c2fbd2d2e68bdf32b72da3024
#
_entry.id   2bcd924c2fbd2d2e68bdf32b72da3024
#
_cell.length_a   1.000
_cell.length_b   1.000
_cell.length_c   1.000
_cell.angle_alpha   90.00
_cell.angle_beta   90.00
_cell.angle_gamma   90.00
#
_symmetry.space_group_name_H-M   'P 1'
#
loop_
_entity.id
_entity.type
_entity.pdbx_description
1 polymer ?
#
loop_
_entity_poly.entity_id
_entity_poly.type
_entity_poly.pdbx_seq_one_letter_code
_entity_poly.pdbx_strand_id
1 'polypeptide(L)'
;MQAIGMIIEGLFPKIFWTPCVMHTLNLALKNICATKNVEGNDVVYGECSWIIKIIDDVSFIRNFIMNHSMRLTIFNRFSHLKLLAAADTRFAYAIVMMKRFKFLKPLLQSMVISEEWSSYRANDMGKA
;
A
#
# COMPACT_ATOMS: atom_id res chain seq x y z
N MET A 1 -25.64 3.71 -1.96
CA MET A 1 -25.90 2.28 -1.72
C MET A 1 -26.92 2.02 -0.60
N GLN A 2 -26.89 2.74 0.52
CA GLN A 2 -27.93 2.62 1.57
C GLN A 2 -29.35 2.87 1.07
N ALA A 3 -29.56 3.91 0.28
CA ALA A 3 -30.89 4.24 -0.28
C ALA A 3 -31.50 3.12 -1.13
N ILE A 4 -30.67 2.41 -1.90
CA ILE A 4 -31.14 1.28 -2.73
C ILE A 4 -31.56 0.11 -1.85
N GLY A 5 -30.80 -0.17 -0.76
CA GLY A 5 -31.14 -1.21 0.19
C GLY A 5 -32.50 -0.97 0.86
N MET A 6 -32.75 0.24 1.33
CA MET A 6 -34.03 0.62 1.94
C MET A 6 -35.21 0.51 0.97
N ILE A 7 -35.01 0.84 -0.31
CA ILE A 7 -36.05 0.66 -1.35
C ILE A 7 -36.34 -0.81 -1.57
N ILE A 8 -35.33 -1.66 -1.65
CA ILE A 8 -35.50 -3.11 -1.83
C ILE A 8 -36.23 -3.73 -0.63
N GLU A 9 -35.86 -3.38 0.60
CA GLU A 9 -36.56 -3.86 1.80
C GLU A 9 -38.03 -3.42 1.84
N GLY A 10 -38.30 -2.18 1.39
CA GLY A 10 -39.69 -1.69 1.29
C GLY A 10 -40.54 -2.42 0.25
N LEU A 11 -39.94 -2.83 -0.86
CA LEU A 11 -40.64 -3.58 -1.94
C LEU A 11 -40.73 -5.07 -1.64
N PHE A 12 -39.78 -5.62 -0.90
CA PHE A 12 -39.68 -7.06 -0.63
C PHE A 12 -39.45 -7.32 0.87
N PRO A 13 -40.51 -7.37 1.70
CA PRO A 13 -40.39 -7.46 3.17
C PRO A 13 -39.66 -8.70 3.70
N LYS A 14 -39.40 -9.70 2.86
CA LYS A 14 -38.64 -10.91 3.22
C LYS A 14 -37.15 -10.81 2.86
N ILE A 15 -36.72 -9.71 2.25
CA ILE A 15 -35.34 -9.46 1.90
C ILE A 15 -34.73 -8.46 2.90
N PHE A 16 -33.70 -8.87 3.61
CA PHE A 16 -32.94 -7.99 4.50
C PHE A 16 -31.70 -7.53 3.74
N TRP A 17 -31.53 -6.22 3.62
CA TRP A 17 -30.32 -5.66 3.07
C TRP A 17 -29.30 -5.45 4.20
N THR A 18 -28.12 -6.05 4.03
CA THR A 18 -26.99 -5.82 4.95
C THR A 18 -25.82 -5.23 4.18
N PRO A 19 -25.15 -4.19 4.71
CA PRO A 19 -23.93 -3.69 4.10
C PRO A 19 -22.87 -4.79 4.09
N CYS A 20 -22.09 -4.84 3.02
CA CYS A 20 -20.96 -5.78 2.95
C CYS A 20 -19.98 -5.49 4.08
N VAL A 21 -19.85 -6.43 5.02
CA VAL A 21 -18.96 -6.30 6.19
C VAL A 21 -17.52 -5.98 5.77
N MET A 22 -17.02 -6.66 4.72
CA MET A 22 -15.67 -6.44 4.19
C MET A 22 -15.49 -5.01 3.65
N HIS A 23 -16.51 -4.48 2.98
CA HIS A 23 -16.46 -3.10 2.49
C HIS A 23 -16.51 -2.10 3.65
N THR A 24 -17.38 -2.33 4.63
CA THR A 24 -17.50 -1.48 5.82
C THR A 24 -16.21 -1.46 6.64
N LEU A 25 -15.60 -2.63 6.88
CA LEU A 25 -14.30 -2.72 7.56
C LEU A 25 -13.19 -2.04 6.76
N ASN A 26 -13.17 -2.21 5.44
CA ASN A 26 -12.17 -1.57 4.59
C ASN A 26 -12.29 -0.04 4.63
N LEU A 27 -13.52 0.50 4.64
CA LEU A 27 -13.76 1.93 4.80
C LEU A 27 -13.37 2.44 6.19
N ALA A 28 -13.68 1.68 7.25
CA ALA A 28 -13.30 2.03 8.61
C ALA A 28 -11.77 2.10 8.74
N LEU A 29 -11.06 1.08 8.27
CA LEU A 29 -9.60 1.06 8.27
C LEU A 29 -9.00 2.21 7.42
N LYS A 30 -9.59 2.49 6.25
CA LYS A 30 -9.20 3.63 5.42
C LYS A 30 -9.37 4.94 6.18
N ASN A 31 -10.49 5.12 6.86
CA ASN A 31 -10.76 6.34 7.63
C ASN A 31 -9.79 6.50 8.81
N ILE A 32 -9.48 5.41 9.52
CA ILE A 32 -8.48 5.43 10.61
C ILE A 32 -7.10 5.87 10.08
N CYS A 33 -6.71 5.40 8.90
CA CYS A 33 -5.41 5.70 8.31
C CYS A 33 -5.37 7.01 7.52
N ALA A 34 -6.50 7.52 7.03
CA ALA A 34 -6.60 8.71 6.17
C ALA A 34 -7.23 9.92 6.89
N THR A 35 -7.02 10.06 8.17
CA THR A 35 -7.65 11.08 9.04
C THR A 35 -7.26 12.53 8.74
N LYS A 36 -6.42 12.80 7.77
CA LYS A 36 -6.01 14.16 7.38
C LYS A 36 -7.18 15.12 7.07
N ASN A 37 -8.38 14.59 6.82
CA ASN A 37 -9.51 15.37 6.32
C ASN A 37 -10.74 15.34 7.25
N VAL A 38 -10.64 14.82 8.46
CA VAL A 38 -11.77 14.77 9.38
C VAL A 38 -11.51 15.70 10.56
N GLU A 39 -12.17 16.84 10.57
CA GLU A 39 -12.18 17.77 11.71
C GLU A 39 -12.55 17.01 12.97
N GLY A 40 -11.71 17.10 14.01
CA GLY A 40 -11.94 16.46 15.31
C GLY A 40 -11.23 15.12 15.56
N ASN A 41 -10.40 14.61 14.63
CA ASN A 41 -9.70 13.33 14.78
C ASN A 41 -8.17 13.46 14.98
N ASP A 42 -7.70 14.57 15.51
CA ASP A 42 -6.26 14.83 15.71
C ASP A 42 -5.56 13.76 16.56
N VAL A 43 -6.26 13.23 17.58
CA VAL A 43 -5.72 12.18 18.45
C VAL A 43 -5.51 10.88 17.67
N VAL A 44 -6.51 10.44 16.91
CA VAL A 44 -6.42 9.22 16.09
C VAL A 44 -5.38 9.37 14.99
N TYR A 45 -5.28 10.54 14.39
CA TYR A 45 -4.24 10.84 13.41
C TYR A 45 -2.85 10.78 14.04
N GLY A 46 -2.67 11.36 15.22
CA GLY A 46 -1.41 11.30 15.96
C GLY A 46 -0.95 9.85 16.22
N GLU A 47 -1.88 9.02 16.68
CA GLU A 47 -1.62 7.60 16.97
C GLU A 47 -1.38 6.73 15.74
N CYS A 48 -2.01 7.04 14.59
CA CYS A 48 -2.00 6.20 13.39
C CYS A 48 -1.13 6.76 12.24
N SER A 49 -0.59 7.97 12.34
CA SER A 49 0.18 8.64 11.29
C SER A 49 1.41 7.85 10.83
N TRP A 50 2.02 7.08 11.73
CA TRP A 50 3.16 6.21 11.42
C TRP A 50 2.81 5.12 10.39
N ILE A 51 1.54 4.64 10.37
CA ILE A 51 1.08 3.63 9.40
C ILE A 51 1.12 4.23 7.99
N ILE A 52 0.62 5.45 7.84
CA ILE A 52 0.62 6.17 6.55
C ILE A 52 2.06 6.37 6.09
N LYS A 53 2.93 6.82 6.98
CA LYS A 53 4.35 7.04 6.68
C LYS A 53 5.03 5.76 6.18
N ILE A 54 4.79 4.62 6.83
CA ILE A 54 5.34 3.33 6.38
C ILE A 54 4.78 2.94 5.00
N ILE A 55 3.48 3.15 4.74
CA ILE A 55 2.87 2.87 3.44
C ILE A 55 3.52 3.74 2.36
N ASP A 56 3.73 5.03 2.64
CA ASP A 56 4.36 5.98 1.73
C ASP A 56 5.82 5.59 1.46
N ASP A 57 6.59 5.26 2.50
CA ASP A 57 7.99 4.83 2.37
C ASP A 57 8.12 3.55 1.53
N VAL A 58 7.27 2.55 1.78
CA VAL A 58 7.26 1.29 1.01
C VAL A 58 6.84 1.54 -0.44
N SER A 59 5.86 2.42 -0.65
CA SER A 59 5.40 2.81 -1.99
C SER A 59 6.49 3.57 -2.75
N PHE A 60 7.21 4.45 -2.06
CA PHE A 60 8.35 5.17 -2.62
C PHE A 60 9.46 4.21 -3.07
N ILE A 61 9.90 3.29 -2.20
CA ILE A 61 10.93 2.30 -2.54
C ILE A 61 10.48 1.43 -3.71
N ARG A 62 9.22 0.98 -3.70
CA ARG A 62 8.65 0.23 -4.82
C ARG A 62 8.74 1.01 -6.13
N ASN A 63 8.25 2.24 -6.13
CA ASN A 63 8.23 3.08 -7.33
C ASN A 63 9.64 3.40 -7.80
N PHE A 64 10.57 3.65 -6.88
CA PHE A 64 11.98 3.87 -7.17
C PHE A 64 12.61 2.69 -7.93
N ILE A 65 12.28 1.46 -7.56
CA ILE A 65 12.79 0.25 -8.23
C ILE A 65 12.04 0.00 -9.54
N MET A 66 10.70 0.07 -9.51
CA MET A 66 9.86 -0.36 -10.63
C MET A 66 9.87 0.61 -11.82
N ASN A 67 10.09 1.90 -11.56
CA ASN A 67 10.05 2.94 -12.61
C ASN A 67 11.36 3.08 -13.39
N HIS A 68 12.38 2.29 -13.07
CA HIS A 68 13.65 2.35 -13.76
C HIS A 68 14.10 0.95 -14.20
N SER A 69 14.29 0.74 -15.49
CA SER A 69 14.58 -0.58 -16.08
C SER A 69 15.81 -1.25 -15.49
N MET A 70 16.89 -0.49 -15.27
CA MET A 70 18.14 -1.03 -14.71
C MET A 70 17.97 -1.47 -13.26
N ARG A 71 17.30 -0.64 -12.42
CA ARG A 71 17.01 -0.98 -11.00
C ARG A 71 16.14 -2.22 -10.92
N LEU A 72 15.12 -2.30 -11.78
CA LEU A 72 14.25 -3.46 -11.88
C LEU A 72 15.00 -4.72 -12.33
N THR A 73 15.93 -4.58 -13.27
CA THR A 73 16.77 -5.70 -13.73
C THR A 73 17.65 -6.22 -12.62
N ILE A 74 18.31 -5.33 -11.87
CA ILE A 74 19.12 -5.71 -10.72
C ILE A 74 18.23 -6.39 -9.66
N PHE A 75 17.07 -5.81 -9.31
CA PHE A 75 16.15 -6.39 -8.35
C PHE A 75 15.70 -7.80 -8.73
N ASN A 76 15.38 -8.04 -10.01
CA ASN A 76 14.92 -9.34 -10.51
C ASN A 76 16.00 -10.44 -10.42
N ARG A 77 17.28 -10.10 -10.28
CA ARG A 77 18.35 -11.08 -10.02
C ARG A 77 18.34 -11.57 -8.58
N PHE A 78 17.93 -10.72 -7.64
CA PHE A 78 17.84 -11.04 -6.21
C PHE A 78 16.49 -11.63 -5.81
N SER A 79 15.43 -11.37 -6.57
CA SER A 79 14.08 -11.81 -6.22
C SER A 79 13.26 -12.23 -7.43
N HIS A 80 12.67 -13.43 -7.37
CA HIS A 80 11.63 -13.86 -8.31
C HIS A 80 10.24 -13.30 -7.98
N LEU A 81 10.07 -12.71 -6.79
CA LEU A 81 8.82 -12.15 -6.33
C LEU A 81 8.77 -10.65 -6.64
N LYS A 82 7.65 -10.23 -7.23
CA LYS A 82 7.43 -8.81 -7.56
C LYS A 82 7.07 -7.99 -6.32
N LEU A 83 7.52 -6.73 -6.32
CA LEU A 83 7.02 -5.72 -5.38
C LEU A 83 5.57 -5.35 -5.74
N LEU A 84 4.67 -5.49 -4.78
CA LEU A 84 3.25 -5.20 -4.96
C LEU A 84 2.97 -3.71 -4.75
N ALA A 85 1.97 -3.19 -5.48
CA ALA A 85 1.40 -1.86 -5.22
C ALA A 85 0.22 -1.97 -4.26
N ALA A 86 0.06 -0.98 -3.39
CA ALA A 86 -1.21 -0.79 -2.71
C ALA A 86 -2.22 -0.20 -3.71
N ALA A 87 -3.44 -0.72 -3.73
CA ALA A 87 -4.54 -0.07 -4.45
C ALA A 87 -5.17 0.98 -3.54
N ASP A 88 -5.34 2.20 -4.04
CA ASP A 88 -5.86 3.34 -3.27
C ASP A 88 -7.24 3.10 -2.66
N THR A 89 -8.01 2.19 -3.26
CA THR A 89 -9.39 1.91 -2.85
C THR A 89 -9.54 0.80 -1.81
N ARG A 90 -8.45 0.07 -1.46
CA ARG A 90 -8.54 -1.12 -0.60
C ARG A 90 -7.39 -1.17 0.39
N PHE A 91 -7.65 -0.80 1.64
CA PHE A 91 -6.66 -0.84 2.73
C PHE A 91 -6.03 -2.24 2.94
N ALA A 92 -6.79 -3.31 2.71
CA ALA A 92 -6.26 -4.67 2.77
C ALA A 92 -5.04 -4.90 1.85
N TYR A 93 -4.98 -4.21 0.70
CA TYR A 93 -3.82 -4.27 -0.19
C TYR A 93 -2.57 -3.62 0.41
N ALA A 94 -2.72 -2.58 1.23
CA ALA A 94 -1.60 -1.99 1.95
C ALA A 94 -0.97 -3.00 2.92
N ILE A 95 -1.78 -3.79 3.63
CA ILE A 95 -1.30 -4.86 4.51
C ILE A 95 -0.55 -5.93 3.71
N VAL A 96 -1.11 -6.35 2.58
CA VAL A 96 -0.48 -7.36 1.70
C VAL A 96 0.83 -6.82 1.13
N MET A 97 0.86 -5.56 0.70
CA MET A 97 2.07 -4.88 0.24
C MET A 97 3.14 -4.84 1.32
N MET A 98 2.79 -4.43 2.54
CA MET A 98 3.73 -4.37 3.67
C MET A 98 4.26 -5.76 4.06
N LYS A 99 3.40 -6.80 4.09
CA LYS A 99 3.83 -8.19 4.33
C LYS A 99 4.80 -8.66 3.25
N ARG A 100 4.52 -8.37 1.99
CA ARG A 100 5.41 -8.68 0.87
C ARG A 100 6.75 -7.95 1.02
N PHE A 101 6.71 -6.67 1.34
CA PHE A 101 7.92 -5.86 1.54
C PHE A 101 8.77 -6.37 2.70
N LYS A 102 8.14 -6.72 3.84
CA LYS A 102 8.82 -7.33 4.98
C LYS A 102 9.55 -8.61 4.58
N PHE A 103 8.91 -9.45 3.75
CA PHE A 103 9.52 -10.67 3.24
C PHE A 103 10.69 -10.39 2.31
N LEU A 104 10.60 -9.36 1.46
CA LEU A 104 11.63 -8.98 0.49
C LEU A 104 12.77 -8.15 1.10
N LYS A 105 12.62 -7.66 2.33
CA LYS A 105 13.61 -6.80 2.99
C LYS A 105 15.04 -7.38 2.96
N PRO A 106 15.30 -8.65 3.31
CA PRO A 106 16.66 -9.20 3.26
C PRO A 106 17.24 -9.19 1.84
N LEU A 107 16.41 -9.48 0.82
CA LEU A 107 16.83 -9.48 -0.59
C LEU A 107 17.17 -8.07 -1.07
N LEU A 108 16.36 -7.07 -0.67
CA LEU A 108 16.65 -5.66 -0.95
C LEU A 108 17.95 -5.20 -0.28
N GLN A 109 18.21 -5.63 0.95
CA GLN A 109 19.46 -5.34 1.64
C GLN A 109 20.65 -5.96 0.90
N SER A 110 20.56 -7.22 0.48
CA SER A 110 21.60 -7.89 -0.31
C SER A 110 21.83 -7.20 -1.65
N MET A 111 20.76 -6.75 -2.30
CA MET A 111 20.85 -5.98 -3.55
C MET A 111 21.67 -4.69 -3.35
N VAL A 112 21.37 -3.92 -2.31
CA VAL A 112 22.00 -2.60 -2.06
C VAL A 112 23.49 -2.70 -1.75
N ILE A 113 23.95 -3.81 -1.16
CA ILE A 113 25.36 -4.04 -0.87
C ILE A 113 26.11 -4.74 -2.01
N SER A 114 25.43 -5.11 -3.09
CA SER A 114 26.04 -5.79 -4.24
C SER A 114 26.94 -4.84 -5.06
N GLU A 115 27.94 -5.42 -5.73
CA GLU A 115 28.81 -4.69 -6.63
C GLU A 115 28.03 -4.09 -7.82
N GLU A 116 27.01 -4.81 -8.30
CA GLU A 116 26.14 -4.33 -9.39
C GLU A 116 25.43 -3.05 -9.02
N TRP A 117 24.89 -2.98 -7.80
CA TRP A 117 24.24 -1.77 -7.28
C TRP A 117 25.25 -0.62 -7.10
N SER A 118 26.43 -0.92 -6.59
CA SER A 118 27.49 0.07 -6.42
C SER A 118 27.95 0.65 -7.76
N SER A 119 28.14 -0.19 -8.76
CA SER A 119 28.49 0.21 -10.14
C SER A 119 27.38 1.04 -10.78
N TYR A 120 26.12 0.65 -10.59
CA TYR A 120 24.97 1.42 -11.05
C TYR A 120 24.95 2.82 -10.42
N ARG A 121 25.12 2.93 -9.10
CA ARG A 121 25.16 4.22 -8.40
C ARG A 121 26.27 5.13 -8.90
N ALA A 122 27.48 4.60 -9.09
CA ALA A 122 28.61 5.37 -9.59
C ALA A 122 28.32 5.97 -10.99
N ASN A 123 27.66 5.22 -11.86
CA ASN A 123 27.27 5.69 -13.18
C ASN A 123 26.10 6.68 -13.18
N ASP A 124 25.20 6.61 -12.19
CA ASP A 124 24.04 7.51 -12.08
C ASP A 124 24.43 8.87 -11.48
N MET A 125 25.39 8.88 -10.55
CA MET A 125 25.96 10.12 -10.00
C MET A 125 26.74 10.94 -11.01
N GLY A 126 27.21 10.34 -12.08
CA GLY A 126 27.89 11.04 -13.19
C GLY A 126 26.93 11.72 -14.17
N LYS A 127 25.60 11.59 -13.98
CA LYS A 127 24.56 12.17 -14.84
C LYS A 127 23.74 13.27 -14.18
N ALA A 128 24.02 13.57 -12.91
CA ALA A 128 23.47 14.73 -12.17
C ALA A 128 24.43 15.93 -12.29
#